data_ecb564c91a50103a96e6e18c1dbc7d85
#
_entry.id   ecb564c91a50103a96e6e18c1dbc7d85
#
_cell.length_a   1.000
_cell.length_b   1.000
_cell.length_c   1.000
_cell.angle_alpha   90.00
_cell.angle_beta   90.00
_cell.angle_gamma   90.00
#
_symmetry.space_group_name_H-M   'P 1'
#
loop_
_entity.id
_entity.type
_entity.pdbx_description
1 polymer ?
#
loop_
_entity_poly.entity_id
_entity_poly.type
_entity_poly.pdbx_seq_one_letter_code
_entity_poly.pdbx_strand_id
1 'polypeptide(L)'
;MAGATTLQLRGDHAARFDSRQATRETPLVKWTILGISLLFFAIFLLMPLLAVFVEALRKGWETYAIALTDPDALSAVKLTLLAAVIAVPLNLVFGVAAAWAIAKFEFRGKHFLITLIDLPFSVSPVIAGLIYVLVFGAQGWFGPWLSEHDIRIIFAVPGIVLATVFVTFPFVARELIPLMEAQGKEEEEAAVVLGANGWQIFWHVTLPNIKWGLLYGVILTNARAMREFGAVSVVSGHIPG
;
A
#
# COMPACT_ATOMS: atom_id res chain seq x y z
N MET A 1 -15.73 60.08 52.27
CA MET A 1 -14.33 59.93 51.84
C MET A 1 -14.01 58.47 51.81
N ALA A 2 -14.08 57.88 50.65
CA ALA A 2 -13.77 56.48 50.45
C ALA A 2 -12.63 56.40 49.42
N GLY A 3 -11.46 55.98 49.91
CA GLY A 3 -10.28 55.76 49.04
C GLY A 3 -10.41 54.48 48.26
N ALA A 4 -10.51 54.61 46.98
CA ALA A 4 -10.46 53.48 46.07
C ALA A 4 -8.99 53.01 45.90
N THR A 5 -8.69 51.84 46.51
CA THR A 5 -7.41 51.17 46.34
C THR A 5 -7.46 50.43 45.04
N THR A 6 -6.85 50.96 43.99
CA THR A 6 -6.62 50.28 42.74
C THR A 6 -5.58 49.17 42.95
N LEU A 7 -6.04 47.95 43.05
CA LEU A 7 -5.21 46.77 42.93
C LEU A 7 -4.68 46.67 41.49
N GLN A 8 -3.45 47.15 41.30
CA GLN A 8 -2.67 46.85 40.08
C GLN A 8 -2.41 45.35 40.06
N LEU A 9 -3.24 44.61 39.29
CA LEU A 9 -2.92 43.27 38.88
C LEU A 9 -1.65 43.36 38.01
N ARG A 10 -0.55 43.08 38.65
CA ARG A 10 0.75 42.86 37.99
C ARG A 10 0.58 41.68 37.09
N GLY A 11 0.46 41.94 35.79
CA GLY A 11 0.37 40.92 34.76
C GLY A 11 1.60 40.03 34.84
N ASP A 12 1.38 38.81 35.31
CA ASP A 12 2.33 37.72 35.18
C ASP A 12 2.56 37.54 33.68
N HIS A 13 3.76 37.92 33.26
CA HIS A 13 4.31 37.46 32.00
C HIS A 13 4.34 35.93 32.09
N ALA A 14 3.27 35.31 31.67
CA ALA A 14 3.28 33.91 31.34
C ALA A 14 4.42 33.73 30.33
N ALA A 15 5.52 33.20 30.83
CA ALA A 15 6.63 32.81 30.01
C ALA A 15 6.04 31.88 28.92
N ARG A 16 5.86 32.45 27.73
CA ARG A 16 5.59 31.63 26.55
C ARG A 16 6.78 30.72 26.44
N PHE A 17 6.62 29.52 26.92
CA PHE A 17 7.58 28.45 26.61
C PHE A 17 7.62 28.37 25.10
N ASP A 18 8.67 28.98 24.53
CA ASP A 18 8.96 28.90 23.14
C ASP A 18 9.37 27.42 22.90
N SER A 19 8.40 26.63 22.48
CA SER A 19 8.60 25.21 22.14
C SER A 19 9.72 25.02 21.10
N ARG A 20 10.09 26.08 20.40
CA ARG A 20 11.23 26.11 19.48
C ARG A 20 12.58 26.14 20.21
N GLN A 21 12.65 26.53 21.51
CA GLN A 21 13.90 26.50 22.26
C GLN A 21 14.15 25.15 22.90
N ALA A 22 13.11 24.39 23.24
CA ALA A 22 13.24 23.04 23.80
C ALA A 22 13.80 22.01 22.80
N THR A 23 13.70 22.30 21.50
CA THR A 23 14.20 21.44 20.42
C THR A 23 15.46 21.97 19.73
N ARG A 24 16.13 22.97 20.29
CA ARG A 24 17.42 23.43 19.78
C ARG A 24 18.53 22.47 20.23
N GLU A 25 18.69 21.42 19.47
CA GLU A 25 19.90 20.59 19.60
C GLU A 25 21.15 21.40 19.26
N THR A 26 22.25 21.10 19.95
CA THR A 26 23.53 21.72 19.62
C THR A 26 23.87 21.40 18.16
N PRO A 27 24.39 22.36 17.40
CA PRO A 27 24.69 22.13 15.97
C PRO A 27 25.59 20.93 15.75
N LEU A 28 26.45 20.61 16.72
CA LEU A 28 27.33 19.45 16.68
C LEU A 28 26.55 18.14 16.70
N VAL A 29 25.59 17.99 17.62
CA VAL A 29 24.73 16.79 17.70
C VAL A 29 23.90 16.63 16.42
N LYS A 30 23.33 17.72 15.90
CA LYS A 30 22.58 17.69 14.64
C LYS A 30 23.43 17.17 13.48
N TRP A 31 24.64 17.73 13.30
CA TRP A 31 25.53 17.34 12.21
C TRP A 31 26.08 15.91 12.38
N THR A 32 26.29 15.47 13.61
CA THR A 32 26.73 14.10 13.90
C THR A 32 25.62 13.10 13.55
N ILE A 33 24.39 13.33 13.98
CA ILE A 33 23.24 12.48 13.66
C ILE A 33 23.01 12.44 12.15
N LEU A 34 23.04 13.62 11.49
CA LEU A 34 22.89 13.71 10.05
C LEU A 34 24.01 12.96 9.31
N GLY A 35 25.25 13.11 9.75
CA GLY A 35 26.40 12.42 9.18
C GLY A 35 26.30 10.89 9.31
N ILE A 36 25.93 10.38 10.49
CA ILE A 36 25.70 8.95 10.71
C ILE A 36 24.56 8.44 9.84
N SER A 37 23.45 9.17 9.77
CA SER A 37 22.29 8.80 8.95
C SER A 37 22.62 8.74 7.46
N LEU A 38 23.35 9.74 6.95
CA LEU A 38 23.79 9.78 5.55
C LEU A 38 24.81 8.67 5.25
N LEU A 39 25.74 8.38 6.18
CA LEU A 39 26.68 7.30 6.04
C LEU A 39 25.97 5.94 5.99
N PHE A 40 25.01 5.73 6.89
CA PHE A 40 24.19 4.54 6.89
C PHE A 40 23.43 4.39 5.55
N PHE A 41 22.79 5.45 5.09
CA PHE A 41 22.09 5.48 3.80
C PHE A 41 23.04 5.16 2.64
N ALA A 42 24.25 5.76 2.63
CA ALA A 42 25.25 5.52 1.58
C ALA A 42 25.72 4.06 1.56
N ILE A 43 25.99 3.48 2.72
CA ILE A 43 26.50 2.09 2.80
C ILE A 43 25.38 1.09 2.49
N PHE A 44 24.19 1.24 3.08
CA PHE A 44 23.17 0.21 3.01
C PHE A 44 22.20 0.37 1.82
N LEU A 45 22.08 1.55 1.24
CA LEU A 45 21.22 1.76 0.10
C LEU A 45 22.00 2.10 -1.18
N LEU A 46 22.90 3.09 -1.13
CA LEU A 46 23.58 3.56 -2.34
C LEU A 46 24.63 2.56 -2.83
N MET A 47 25.40 1.94 -1.92
CA MET A 47 26.46 0.98 -2.30
C MET A 47 25.90 -0.28 -2.98
N PRO A 48 24.86 -0.98 -2.44
CA PRO A 48 24.26 -2.12 -3.13
C PRO A 48 23.64 -1.72 -4.47
N LEU A 49 22.99 -0.55 -4.54
CA LEU A 49 22.43 -0.04 -5.77
C LEU A 49 23.50 0.18 -6.86
N LEU A 50 24.60 0.83 -6.50
CA LEU A 50 25.75 1.02 -7.39
C LEU A 50 26.36 -0.32 -7.82
N ALA A 51 26.47 -1.28 -6.89
CA ALA A 51 26.99 -2.61 -7.18
C ALA A 51 26.16 -3.33 -8.26
N VAL A 52 24.83 -3.21 -8.22
CA VAL A 52 23.93 -3.76 -9.26
C VAL A 52 24.23 -3.15 -10.62
N PHE A 53 24.38 -1.82 -10.70
CA PHE A 53 24.69 -1.16 -11.98
C PHE A 53 26.10 -1.51 -12.50
N VAL A 54 27.08 -1.54 -11.61
CA VAL A 54 28.46 -1.91 -11.99
C VAL A 54 28.51 -3.34 -12.50
N GLU A 55 27.83 -4.29 -11.82
CA GLU A 55 27.82 -5.68 -12.25
C GLU A 55 27.02 -5.87 -13.54
N ALA A 56 25.89 -5.17 -13.71
CA ALA A 56 25.11 -5.21 -14.93
C ALA A 56 25.89 -4.74 -16.17
N LEU A 57 26.77 -3.76 -15.98
CA LEU A 57 27.60 -3.21 -17.06
C LEU A 57 28.99 -3.85 -17.20
N ARG A 58 29.33 -4.76 -16.29
CA ARG A 58 30.66 -5.39 -16.24
C ARG A 58 31.04 -6.14 -17.53
N LYS A 59 30.06 -6.75 -18.19
CA LYS A 59 30.24 -7.46 -19.46
C LYS A 59 30.09 -6.57 -20.69
N GLY A 60 30.02 -5.26 -20.50
CA GLY A 60 29.84 -4.27 -21.55
C GLY A 60 28.39 -3.94 -21.85
N TRP A 61 28.20 -2.77 -22.45
CA TRP A 61 26.86 -2.23 -22.79
C TRP A 61 26.10 -3.11 -23.78
N GLU A 62 26.81 -3.73 -24.72
CA GLU A 62 26.22 -4.60 -25.75
C GLU A 62 25.55 -5.83 -25.14
N THR A 63 26.23 -6.50 -24.20
CA THR A 63 25.68 -7.66 -23.48
C THR A 63 24.46 -7.27 -22.62
N TYR A 64 24.51 -6.08 -22.00
CA TYR A 64 23.39 -5.55 -21.25
C TYR A 64 22.17 -5.27 -22.13
N ALA A 65 22.39 -4.65 -23.30
CA ALA A 65 21.33 -4.38 -24.28
C ALA A 65 20.69 -5.67 -24.82
N ILE A 66 21.50 -6.69 -25.11
CA ILE A 66 21.01 -8.01 -25.55
C ILE A 66 20.16 -8.65 -24.45
N ALA A 67 20.60 -8.62 -23.19
CA ALA A 67 19.83 -9.17 -22.07
C ALA A 67 18.48 -8.46 -21.85
N LEU A 68 18.38 -7.17 -22.14
CA LEU A 68 17.10 -6.43 -22.05
C LEU A 68 16.14 -6.76 -23.21
N THR A 69 16.66 -7.21 -24.34
CA THR A 69 15.85 -7.59 -25.51
C THR A 69 15.60 -9.09 -25.58
N ASP A 70 16.07 -9.84 -24.58
CA ASP A 70 15.82 -11.27 -24.46
C ASP A 70 14.32 -11.56 -24.43
N PRO A 71 13.82 -12.50 -25.26
CA PRO A 71 12.39 -12.85 -25.30
C PRO A 71 11.82 -13.27 -23.95
N ASP A 72 12.60 -14.00 -23.14
CA ASP A 72 12.15 -14.47 -21.81
C ASP A 72 12.07 -13.29 -20.84
N ALA A 73 13.01 -12.35 -20.90
CA ALA A 73 12.96 -11.14 -20.08
C ALA A 73 11.75 -10.26 -20.46
N LEU A 74 11.48 -10.09 -21.76
CA LEU A 74 10.35 -9.31 -22.23
C LEU A 74 9.00 -9.95 -21.87
N SER A 75 8.91 -11.28 -21.94
CA SER A 75 7.69 -12.00 -21.54
C SER A 75 7.44 -11.92 -20.06
N ALA A 76 8.48 -12.01 -19.21
CA ALA A 76 8.38 -11.80 -17.77
C ALA A 76 7.91 -10.37 -17.43
N VAL A 77 8.43 -9.35 -18.13
CA VAL A 77 7.97 -7.95 -17.98
C VAL A 77 6.51 -7.81 -18.38
N LYS A 78 6.09 -8.38 -19.52
CA LYS A 78 4.69 -8.34 -19.98
C LYS A 78 3.77 -9.01 -18.97
N LEU A 79 4.15 -10.17 -18.45
CA LEU A 79 3.37 -10.91 -17.45
C LEU A 79 3.21 -10.11 -16.15
N THR A 80 4.29 -9.50 -15.67
CA THR A 80 4.26 -8.64 -14.49
C THR A 80 3.36 -7.42 -14.69
N LEU A 81 3.46 -6.75 -15.83
CA LEU A 81 2.61 -5.62 -16.17
C LEU A 81 1.14 -6.04 -16.30
N LEU A 82 0.86 -7.17 -16.95
CA LEU A 82 -0.50 -7.69 -17.08
C LEU A 82 -1.10 -8.00 -15.71
N ALA A 83 -0.35 -8.67 -14.84
CA ALA A 83 -0.79 -8.96 -13.47
C ALA A 83 -1.06 -7.67 -12.69
N ALA A 84 -0.20 -6.67 -12.79
CA ALA A 84 -0.38 -5.37 -12.13
C ALA A 84 -1.61 -4.61 -12.68
N VAL A 85 -1.78 -4.57 -14.00
CA VAL A 85 -2.92 -3.87 -14.65
C VAL A 85 -4.27 -4.48 -14.26
N ILE A 86 -4.31 -5.76 -13.93
CA ILE A 86 -5.54 -6.42 -13.46
C ILE A 86 -5.67 -6.30 -11.94
N ALA A 87 -4.59 -6.59 -11.20
CA ALA A 87 -4.64 -6.64 -9.74
C ALA A 87 -4.86 -5.25 -9.11
N VAL A 88 -4.22 -4.20 -9.63
CA VAL A 88 -4.32 -2.85 -9.05
C VAL A 88 -5.75 -2.29 -9.14
N PRO A 89 -6.47 -2.31 -10.28
CA PRO A 89 -7.85 -1.86 -10.32
C PRO A 89 -8.80 -2.70 -9.46
N LEU A 90 -8.62 -4.01 -9.40
CA LEU A 90 -9.41 -4.87 -8.52
C LEU A 90 -9.23 -4.47 -7.06
N ASN A 91 -7.98 -4.34 -6.61
CA ASN A 91 -7.67 -3.91 -5.25
C ASN A 91 -8.14 -2.49 -4.95
N LEU A 92 -8.14 -1.61 -5.96
CA LEU A 92 -8.68 -0.27 -5.82
C LEU A 92 -10.18 -0.32 -5.52
N VAL A 93 -10.95 -1.04 -6.32
CA VAL A 93 -12.41 -1.15 -6.15
C VAL A 93 -12.76 -1.77 -4.79
N PHE A 94 -12.17 -2.92 -4.47
CA PHE A 94 -12.42 -3.61 -3.20
C PHE A 94 -11.88 -2.85 -2.00
N GLY A 95 -10.69 -2.25 -2.12
CA GLY A 95 -10.06 -1.47 -1.05
C GLY A 95 -10.83 -0.22 -0.70
N VAL A 96 -11.33 0.52 -1.70
CA VAL A 96 -12.20 1.69 -1.50
C VAL A 96 -13.53 1.28 -0.87
N ALA A 97 -14.16 0.22 -1.38
CA ALA A 97 -15.43 -0.27 -0.83
C ALA A 97 -15.28 -0.72 0.63
N ALA A 98 -14.22 -1.47 0.94
CA ALA A 98 -13.92 -1.92 2.30
C ALA A 98 -13.59 -0.75 3.24
N ALA A 99 -12.76 0.20 2.81
CA ALA A 99 -12.41 1.37 3.59
C ALA A 99 -13.65 2.24 3.87
N TRP A 100 -14.48 2.47 2.87
CA TRP A 100 -15.72 3.21 3.01
C TRP A 100 -16.69 2.52 3.98
N ALA A 101 -16.88 1.21 3.84
CA ALA A 101 -17.72 0.44 4.75
C ALA A 101 -17.21 0.51 6.20
N ILE A 102 -15.92 0.36 6.43
CA ILE A 102 -15.32 0.38 7.77
C ILE A 102 -15.33 1.78 8.38
N ALA A 103 -14.95 2.81 7.62
CA ALA A 103 -14.80 4.16 8.16
C ALA A 103 -16.16 4.86 8.41
N LYS A 104 -17.15 4.62 7.53
CA LYS A 104 -18.40 5.38 7.56
C LYS A 104 -19.58 4.66 8.21
N PHE A 105 -19.54 3.33 8.31
CA PHE A 105 -20.67 2.54 8.84
C PHE A 105 -20.28 1.76 10.09
N GLU A 106 -21.27 1.57 10.98
CA GLU A 106 -21.18 0.66 12.11
C GLU A 106 -22.02 -0.58 11.81
N PHE A 107 -21.38 -1.74 11.77
CA PHE A 107 -22.07 -3.02 11.49
C PHE A 107 -21.45 -4.17 12.27
N ARG A 108 -22.24 -5.23 12.48
CA ARG A 108 -21.76 -6.47 13.09
C ARG A 108 -20.77 -7.14 12.15
N GLY A 109 -19.55 -7.41 12.63
CA GLY A 109 -18.49 -8.02 11.81
C GLY A 109 -17.44 -7.03 11.28
N LYS A 110 -17.52 -5.74 11.62
CA LYS A 110 -16.51 -4.74 11.26
C LYS A 110 -15.10 -5.18 11.62
N HIS A 111 -14.91 -5.64 12.87
CA HIS A 111 -13.60 -6.14 13.31
C HIS A 111 -13.14 -7.39 12.57
N PHE A 112 -14.07 -8.28 12.22
CA PHE A 112 -13.75 -9.45 11.40
C PHE A 112 -13.29 -9.04 9.99
N LEU A 113 -13.94 -8.07 9.37
CA LEU A 113 -13.54 -7.53 8.06
C LEU A 113 -12.15 -6.88 8.12
N ILE A 114 -11.85 -6.11 9.18
CA ILE A 114 -10.52 -5.53 9.40
C ILE A 114 -9.47 -6.65 9.50
N THR A 115 -9.74 -7.67 10.32
CA THR A 115 -8.83 -8.82 10.48
C THR A 115 -8.62 -9.55 9.14
N LEU A 116 -9.66 -9.71 8.34
CA LEU A 116 -9.56 -10.34 7.03
C LEU A 116 -8.70 -9.52 6.05
N ILE A 117 -8.83 -8.19 6.08
CA ILE A 117 -7.98 -7.28 5.29
C ILE A 117 -6.51 -7.38 5.74
N ASP A 118 -6.27 -7.58 7.04
CA ASP A 118 -4.92 -7.66 7.59
C ASP A 118 -4.26 -9.04 7.41
N LEU A 119 -5.04 -10.06 7.09
CA LEU A 119 -4.57 -11.43 6.96
C LEU A 119 -3.38 -11.59 5.99
N PRO A 120 -3.35 -10.95 4.80
CA PRO A 120 -2.21 -11.03 3.90
C PRO A 120 -0.89 -10.50 4.48
N PHE A 121 -0.93 -9.57 5.43
CA PHE A 121 0.27 -9.11 6.12
C PHE A 121 0.83 -10.11 7.13
N SER A 122 -0.04 -10.98 7.67
CA SER A 122 0.33 -11.99 8.65
C SER A 122 0.82 -13.29 8.01
N VAL A 123 0.51 -13.50 6.73
CA VAL A 123 0.86 -14.71 5.99
C VAL A 123 2.07 -14.44 5.08
N SER A 124 3.07 -15.32 5.13
CA SER A 124 4.17 -15.24 4.16
C SER A 124 3.63 -15.37 2.73
N PRO A 125 4.09 -14.54 1.78
CA PRO A 125 3.69 -14.64 0.38
C PRO A 125 3.87 -16.04 -0.22
N VAL A 126 4.94 -16.74 0.15
CA VAL A 126 5.21 -18.13 -0.29
C VAL A 126 4.12 -19.08 0.22
N ILE A 127 3.73 -18.94 1.49
CA ILE A 127 2.66 -19.75 2.09
C ILE A 127 1.33 -19.43 1.41
N ALA A 128 1.05 -18.18 1.11
CA ALA A 128 -0.13 -17.79 0.34
C ALA A 128 -0.15 -18.48 -1.03
N GLY A 129 0.96 -18.48 -1.75
CA GLY A 129 1.11 -19.22 -3.01
C GLY A 129 0.83 -20.72 -2.87
N LEU A 130 1.36 -21.36 -1.82
CA LEU A 130 1.10 -22.78 -1.54
C LEU A 130 -0.38 -23.05 -1.24
N ILE A 131 -1.06 -22.16 -0.52
CA ILE A 131 -2.51 -22.28 -0.27
C ILE A 131 -3.27 -22.27 -1.60
N TYR A 132 -2.92 -21.39 -2.54
CA TYR A 132 -3.53 -21.38 -3.86
C TYR A 132 -3.30 -22.69 -4.61
N VAL A 133 -2.10 -23.27 -4.55
CA VAL A 133 -1.81 -24.57 -5.15
C VAL A 133 -2.65 -25.69 -4.50
N LEU A 134 -2.82 -25.67 -3.18
CA LEU A 134 -3.64 -26.65 -2.46
C LEU A 134 -5.14 -26.51 -2.76
N VAL A 135 -5.61 -25.31 -3.06
CA VAL A 135 -7.03 -25.04 -3.34
C VAL A 135 -7.36 -25.28 -4.81
N PHE A 136 -6.53 -24.78 -5.73
CA PHE A 136 -6.81 -24.76 -7.18
C PHE A 136 -5.93 -25.72 -8.01
N GLY A 137 -4.95 -26.39 -7.39
CA GLY A 137 -4.11 -27.38 -8.07
C GLY A 137 -4.91 -28.62 -8.48
N ALA A 138 -4.36 -29.44 -9.35
CA ALA A 138 -5.03 -30.61 -9.89
C ALA A 138 -5.58 -31.60 -8.83
N GLN A 139 -4.91 -31.70 -7.67
CA GLN A 139 -5.33 -32.51 -6.53
C GLN A 139 -5.99 -31.66 -5.43
N GLY A 140 -6.24 -30.39 -5.69
CA GLY A 140 -6.82 -29.44 -4.75
C GLY A 140 -8.34 -29.56 -4.66
N TRP A 141 -8.93 -28.78 -3.75
CA TRP A 141 -10.38 -28.80 -3.50
C TRP A 141 -11.22 -28.51 -4.74
N PHE A 142 -10.78 -27.58 -5.58
CA PHE A 142 -11.45 -27.23 -6.84
C PHE A 142 -10.81 -27.90 -8.07
N GLY A 143 -9.74 -28.69 -7.89
CA GLY A 143 -8.99 -29.32 -8.99
C GLY A 143 -9.83 -30.14 -9.95
N PRO A 144 -10.65 -31.13 -9.47
CA PRO A 144 -11.52 -31.95 -10.33
C PRO A 144 -12.50 -31.10 -11.14
N TRP A 145 -13.18 -30.16 -10.49
CA TRP A 145 -14.14 -29.26 -11.15
C TRP A 145 -13.49 -28.37 -12.21
N LEU A 146 -12.32 -27.81 -11.91
CA LEU A 146 -11.55 -26.98 -12.86
C LEU A 146 -11.09 -27.81 -14.07
N SER A 147 -10.67 -29.04 -13.84
CA SER A 147 -10.24 -29.94 -14.92
C SER A 147 -11.40 -30.34 -15.83
N GLU A 148 -12.60 -30.57 -15.30
CA GLU A 148 -13.80 -30.83 -16.09
C GLU A 148 -14.20 -29.68 -17.00
N HIS A 149 -13.88 -28.42 -16.60
CA HIS A 149 -14.20 -27.22 -17.35
C HIS A 149 -13.01 -26.68 -18.16
N ASP A 150 -11.89 -27.41 -18.23
CA ASP A 150 -10.64 -26.99 -18.89
C ASP A 150 -10.12 -25.60 -18.43
N ILE A 151 -10.36 -25.27 -17.14
CA ILE A 151 -9.90 -24.03 -16.53
C ILE A 151 -8.59 -24.29 -15.81
N ARG A 152 -7.52 -23.61 -16.24
CA ARG A 152 -6.20 -23.67 -15.60
C ARG A 152 -5.97 -22.38 -14.80
N ILE A 153 -5.86 -22.52 -13.47
CA ILE A 153 -5.53 -21.42 -12.56
C ILE A 153 -4.05 -21.48 -12.17
N ILE A 154 -3.60 -22.62 -11.64
CA ILE A 154 -2.22 -22.82 -11.24
C ILE A 154 -1.34 -23.05 -12.48
N PHE A 155 -0.14 -22.49 -12.46
CA PHE A 155 0.78 -22.43 -13.59
C PHE A 155 0.20 -21.71 -14.82
N ALA A 156 -0.68 -20.73 -14.56
CA ALA A 156 -1.31 -19.89 -15.57
C ALA A 156 -1.47 -18.44 -15.06
N VAL A 157 -1.75 -17.52 -15.98
CA VAL A 157 -1.94 -16.08 -15.66
C VAL A 157 -2.97 -15.83 -14.55
N PRO A 158 -4.14 -16.51 -14.50
CA PRO A 158 -5.11 -16.28 -13.44
C PRO A 158 -4.57 -16.53 -12.04
N GLY A 159 -3.73 -17.55 -11.85
CA GLY A 159 -3.12 -17.84 -10.55
C GLY A 159 -2.16 -16.74 -10.10
N ILE A 160 -1.36 -16.20 -11.04
CA ILE A 160 -0.45 -15.08 -10.77
C ILE A 160 -1.25 -13.84 -10.36
N VAL A 161 -2.32 -13.53 -11.08
CA VAL A 161 -3.21 -12.41 -10.78
C VAL A 161 -3.84 -12.57 -9.39
N LEU A 162 -4.41 -13.75 -9.07
CA LEU A 162 -5.02 -14.03 -7.78
C LEU A 162 -4.01 -13.88 -6.63
N ALA A 163 -2.81 -14.44 -6.78
CA ALA A 163 -1.75 -14.31 -5.79
C ALA A 163 -1.34 -12.85 -5.58
N THR A 164 -1.19 -12.09 -6.67
CA THR A 164 -0.85 -10.66 -6.63
C THR A 164 -1.98 -9.86 -5.96
N VAL A 165 -3.24 -10.08 -6.33
CA VAL A 165 -4.42 -9.43 -5.72
C VAL A 165 -4.42 -9.68 -4.21
N PHE A 166 -4.28 -10.92 -3.78
CA PHE A 166 -4.29 -11.26 -2.36
C PHE A 166 -3.19 -10.55 -1.57
N VAL A 167 -1.95 -10.60 -2.04
CA VAL A 167 -0.82 -10.00 -1.33
C VAL A 167 -0.90 -8.48 -1.30
N THR A 168 -1.50 -7.87 -2.33
CA THR A 168 -1.58 -6.41 -2.46
C THR A 168 -2.92 -5.82 -2.03
N PHE A 169 -3.93 -6.64 -1.73
CA PHE A 169 -5.26 -6.22 -1.30
C PHE A 169 -5.29 -5.24 -0.11
N PRO A 170 -4.48 -5.43 0.96
CA PRO A 170 -4.58 -4.57 2.14
C PRO A 170 -4.14 -3.12 1.90
N PHE A 171 -3.29 -2.85 0.91
CA PHE A 171 -2.61 -1.56 0.80
C PHE A 171 -3.57 -0.38 0.59
N VAL A 172 -4.54 -0.52 -0.30
CA VAL A 172 -5.55 0.53 -0.55
C VAL A 172 -6.43 0.74 0.68
N ALA A 173 -6.95 -0.34 1.26
CA ALA A 173 -7.85 -0.25 2.41
C ALA A 173 -7.15 0.35 3.63
N ARG A 174 -5.93 -0.11 3.94
CA ARG A 174 -5.13 0.37 5.06
C ARG A 174 -4.75 1.85 4.96
N GLU A 175 -4.57 2.36 3.76
CA GLU A 175 -4.30 3.78 3.52
C GLU A 175 -5.56 4.63 3.69
N LEU A 176 -6.69 4.14 3.20
CA LEU A 176 -7.92 4.92 3.17
C LEU A 176 -8.71 4.89 4.48
N ILE A 177 -8.68 3.80 5.25
CA ILE A 177 -9.44 3.70 6.50
C ILE A 177 -9.11 4.85 7.47
N PRO A 178 -7.84 5.06 7.89
CA PRO A 178 -7.53 6.13 8.83
C PRO A 178 -7.77 7.52 8.25
N LEU A 179 -7.58 7.70 6.93
CA LEU A 179 -7.88 8.96 6.25
C LEU A 179 -9.37 9.29 6.32
N MET A 180 -10.24 8.34 5.99
CA MET A 180 -11.69 8.51 6.04
C MET A 180 -12.21 8.66 7.47
N GLU A 181 -11.61 7.96 8.45
CA GLU A 181 -11.96 8.11 9.87
C GLU A 181 -11.58 9.50 10.39
N ALA A 182 -10.42 10.02 10.01
CA ALA A 182 -9.95 11.36 10.40
C ALA A 182 -10.79 12.50 9.77
N GLN A 183 -11.38 12.27 8.60
CA GLN A 183 -12.25 13.24 7.94
C GLN A 183 -13.64 13.35 8.61
N GLY A 184 -14.06 12.36 9.40
CA GLY A 184 -15.39 12.36 10.01
C GLY A 184 -16.52 12.08 9.00
N LYS A 185 -17.75 12.44 9.35
CA LYS A 185 -18.98 12.18 8.56
C LYS A 185 -19.77 13.45 8.26
N GLU A 186 -19.30 14.58 8.74
CA GLU A 186 -20.05 15.84 8.74
C GLU A 186 -20.41 16.32 7.33
N GLU A 187 -19.49 16.17 6.38
CA GLU A 187 -19.73 16.58 4.98
C GLU A 187 -20.75 15.69 4.26
N GLU A 188 -20.68 14.37 4.52
CA GLU A 188 -21.66 13.41 3.96
C GLU A 188 -23.04 13.60 4.58
N GLU A 189 -23.12 13.86 5.89
CA GLU A 189 -24.38 14.16 6.59
C GLU A 189 -25.00 15.46 6.07
N ALA A 190 -24.19 16.49 5.86
CA ALA A 190 -24.65 17.73 5.26
C ALA A 190 -25.20 17.50 3.83
N ALA A 191 -24.55 16.67 3.03
CA ALA A 191 -25.04 16.32 1.70
C ALA A 191 -26.36 15.53 1.73
N VAL A 192 -26.57 14.65 2.72
CA VAL A 192 -27.86 13.97 2.94
C VAL A 192 -28.96 14.97 3.26
N VAL A 193 -28.69 15.95 4.13
CA VAL A 193 -29.66 17.01 4.48
C VAL A 193 -30.05 17.84 3.25
N LEU A 194 -29.14 18.04 2.30
CA LEU A 194 -29.37 18.69 1.02
C LEU A 194 -30.09 17.81 -0.01
N GLY A 195 -30.43 16.57 0.33
CA GLY A 195 -31.17 15.64 -0.51
C GLY A 195 -30.31 14.80 -1.46
N ALA A 196 -29.00 14.75 -1.26
CA ALA A 196 -28.13 13.90 -2.07
C ALA A 196 -28.33 12.42 -1.74
N ASN A 197 -28.40 11.57 -2.76
CA ASN A 197 -28.40 10.12 -2.58
C ASN A 197 -26.97 9.58 -2.34
N GLY A 198 -26.86 8.34 -1.85
CA GLY A 198 -25.56 7.74 -1.49
C GLY A 198 -24.55 7.70 -2.64
N TRP A 199 -25.00 7.52 -3.89
CA TRP A 199 -24.14 7.54 -5.06
C TRP A 199 -23.61 8.95 -5.38
N GLN A 200 -24.44 9.98 -5.22
CA GLN A 200 -24.04 11.38 -5.35
C GLN A 200 -23.03 11.77 -4.26
N ILE A 201 -23.27 11.34 -3.01
CA ILE A 201 -22.38 11.59 -1.89
C ILE A 201 -21.01 10.94 -2.17
N PHE A 202 -20.99 9.69 -2.60
CA PHE A 202 -19.75 9.01 -2.93
C PHE A 202 -18.92 9.76 -3.98
N TRP A 203 -19.54 10.14 -5.11
CA TRP A 203 -18.80 10.76 -6.22
C TRP A 203 -18.45 12.23 -6.01
N HIS A 204 -19.27 12.99 -5.28
CA HIS A 204 -19.09 14.44 -5.15
C HIS A 204 -18.48 14.87 -3.82
N VAL A 205 -18.55 14.01 -2.78
CA VAL A 205 -18.03 14.31 -1.45
C VAL A 205 -16.92 13.34 -1.10
N THR A 206 -17.21 12.05 -0.97
CA THR A 206 -16.26 11.07 -0.44
C THR A 206 -15.04 10.91 -1.35
N LEU A 207 -15.25 10.66 -2.65
CA LEU A 207 -14.14 10.39 -3.58
C LEU A 207 -13.20 11.60 -3.78
N PRO A 208 -13.69 12.84 -3.93
CA PRO A 208 -12.80 14.02 -3.99
C PRO A 208 -11.98 14.24 -2.72
N ASN A 209 -12.55 13.94 -1.57
CA ASN A 209 -11.88 14.11 -0.28
C ASN A 209 -10.74 13.12 -0.07
N ILE A 210 -10.89 11.88 -0.56
CA ILE A 210 -9.88 10.84 -0.42
C ILE A 210 -8.90 10.76 -1.59
N LYS A 211 -9.04 11.57 -2.62
CA LYS A 211 -8.29 11.45 -3.89
C LYS A 211 -6.77 11.32 -3.73
N TRP A 212 -6.17 12.05 -2.79
CA TRP A 212 -4.74 12.01 -2.57
C TRP A 212 -4.29 10.73 -1.84
N GLY A 213 -5.06 10.29 -0.84
CA GLY A 213 -4.84 8.99 -0.19
C GLY A 213 -5.07 7.84 -1.16
N LEU A 214 -6.08 7.96 -2.03
CA LEU A 214 -6.36 6.99 -3.07
C LEU A 214 -5.19 6.88 -4.06
N LEU A 215 -4.67 8.02 -4.54
CA LEU A 215 -3.50 8.05 -5.42
C LEU A 215 -2.28 7.40 -4.75
N TYR A 216 -2.05 7.72 -3.48
CA TYR A 216 -0.96 7.12 -2.71
C TYR A 216 -1.15 5.61 -2.53
N GLY A 217 -2.35 5.15 -2.18
CA GLY A 217 -2.70 3.73 -2.10
C GLY A 217 -2.48 2.98 -3.41
N VAL A 218 -2.84 3.60 -4.56
CA VAL A 218 -2.58 3.03 -5.90
C VAL A 218 -1.08 2.91 -6.17
N ILE A 219 -0.30 3.94 -5.87
CA ILE A 219 1.15 3.91 -6.06
C ILE A 219 1.79 2.80 -5.22
N LEU A 220 1.41 2.68 -3.94
CA LEU A 220 1.92 1.62 -3.05
C LEU A 220 1.53 0.23 -3.55
N THR A 221 0.27 0.04 -3.93
CA THR A 221 -0.25 -1.23 -4.46
C THR A 221 0.49 -1.63 -5.74
N ASN A 222 0.69 -0.68 -6.66
CA ASN A 222 1.42 -0.93 -7.90
C ASN A 222 2.89 -1.27 -7.64
N ALA A 223 3.57 -0.51 -6.78
CA ALA A 223 4.96 -0.78 -6.41
C ALA A 223 5.10 -2.16 -5.73
N ARG A 224 4.12 -2.57 -4.93
CA ARG A 224 4.09 -3.89 -4.29
C ARG A 224 3.79 -5.01 -5.29
N ALA A 225 2.83 -4.81 -6.19
CA ALA A 225 2.48 -5.78 -7.24
C ALA A 225 3.67 -6.08 -8.17
N MET A 226 4.41 -5.05 -8.58
CA MET A 226 5.59 -5.21 -9.44
C MET A 226 6.76 -5.95 -8.74
N ARG A 227 6.81 -5.95 -7.42
CA ARG A 227 7.87 -6.62 -6.64
C ARG A 227 7.44 -7.99 -6.11
N GLU A 228 6.23 -8.46 -6.44
CA GLU A 228 5.74 -9.73 -5.91
C GLU A 228 6.44 -10.90 -6.58
N PHE A 229 7.38 -11.49 -5.86
CA PHE A 229 8.10 -12.68 -6.29
C PHE A 229 7.67 -13.93 -5.53
N GLY A 230 7.44 -13.80 -4.22
CA GLY A 230 7.25 -14.95 -3.32
C GLY A 230 6.03 -15.80 -3.66
N ALA A 231 4.83 -15.19 -3.73
CA ALA A 231 3.61 -15.92 -4.08
C ALA A 231 3.60 -16.31 -5.56
N VAL A 232 4.06 -15.40 -6.43
CA VAL A 232 4.12 -15.62 -7.88
C VAL A 232 5.03 -16.78 -8.24
N SER A 233 6.22 -16.91 -7.63
CA SER A 233 7.16 -18.00 -7.93
C SER A 233 6.59 -19.39 -7.62
N VAL A 234 5.72 -19.50 -6.60
CA VAL A 234 5.07 -20.75 -6.24
C VAL A 234 3.93 -21.10 -7.22
N VAL A 235 3.13 -20.09 -7.58
CA VAL A 235 1.92 -20.28 -8.42
C VAL A 235 2.24 -20.34 -9.91
N SER A 236 3.30 -19.64 -10.36
CA SER A 236 3.73 -19.67 -11.77
C SER A 236 4.51 -20.94 -12.13
N GLY A 237 5.17 -21.58 -11.16
CA GLY A 237 6.06 -22.69 -11.45
C GLY A 237 7.18 -22.26 -12.42
N HIS A 238 7.60 -23.17 -13.29
CA HIS A 238 8.54 -22.91 -14.37
C HIS A 238 7.73 -22.66 -15.67
N ILE A 239 6.99 -21.56 -15.72
CA ILE A 239 6.40 -21.15 -17.00
C ILE A 239 7.51 -20.38 -17.74
N PRO A 240 8.12 -20.94 -18.79
CA PRO A 240 8.85 -20.14 -19.75
C PRO A 240 7.84 -19.16 -20.35
N GLY A 241 8.14 -17.89 -20.32
CA GLY A 241 7.26 -16.87 -20.83
C GLY A 241 6.98 -17.04 -22.32
#